data_b938c3a8d5888f71172843c1adacf20f
#
_entry.id   b938c3a8d5888f71172843c1adacf20f
#
_cell.length_a   1.000
_cell.length_b   1.000
_cell.length_c   1.000
_cell.angle_alpha   90.00
_cell.angle_beta   90.00
_cell.angle_gamma   90.00
#
_symmetry.space_group_name_H-M   'P 1'
#
loop_
_entity.id
_entity.type
_entity.pdbx_description
1 polymer ?
#
loop_
_entity_poly.entity_id
_entity_poly.type
_entity_poly.pdbx_seq_one_letter_code
_entity_poly.pdbx_strand_id
1 'polypeptide(L)'
;MATQDLIARLESTIQNIPDFPIEGIQFKDITPIFLNPKLYEDVIADLVEFSRGKVDVVCGIESRGYLFGIAIAVALEVPFILIRKKGKLPPPFISEKYDLEYGTAEIEMRTNQIQPNQRVLIHDDLLATGGTTEAAAKLVEKQGAKVTQFSFLIGLK
;
A
#
# COMPACT_ATOMS: atom_id res chain seq x y z
N MET A 1 8.16 -14.19 6.67
CA MET A 1 8.89 -14.21 5.40
C MET A 1 8.21 -15.15 4.43
N ALA A 2 8.02 -14.72 3.18
CA ALA A 2 7.32 -15.54 2.20
C ALA A 2 8.10 -16.83 1.90
N THR A 3 7.39 -17.96 1.86
CA THR A 3 7.99 -19.24 1.48
C THR A 3 8.20 -19.27 -0.02
N GLN A 4 9.10 -20.16 -0.49
CA GLN A 4 9.31 -20.38 -1.92
C GLN A 4 8.01 -20.80 -2.60
N ASP A 5 7.20 -21.61 -1.94
CA ASP A 5 5.91 -22.04 -2.46
C ASP A 5 4.95 -20.86 -2.66
N LEU A 6 4.85 -19.97 -1.69
CA LEU A 6 3.99 -18.79 -1.80
C LEU A 6 4.44 -17.88 -2.93
N ILE A 7 5.74 -17.62 -3.03
CA ILE A 7 6.32 -16.81 -4.10
C ILE A 7 5.99 -17.42 -5.48
N ALA A 8 6.17 -18.74 -5.63
CA ALA A 8 5.89 -19.41 -6.89
C ALA A 8 4.42 -19.33 -7.27
N ARG A 9 3.52 -19.50 -6.30
CA ARG A 9 2.07 -19.36 -6.54
C ARG A 9 1.69 -17.95 -6.95
N LEU A 10 2.29 -16.93 -6.33
CA LEU A 10 2.06 -15.54 -6.69
C LEU A 10 2.57 -15.24 -8.09
N GLU A 11 3.78 -15.67 -8.41
CA GLU A 11 4.37 -15.46 -9.74
C GLU A 11 3.54 -16.10 -10.86
N SER A 12 2.98 -17.28 -10.61
CA SER A 12 2.14 -17.95 -11.60
C SER A 12 0.73 -17.36 -11.71
N THR A 13 0.30 -16.61 -10.71
CA THR A 13 -1.06 -16.03 -10.64
C THR A 13 -1.12 -14.59 -11.13
N ILE A 14 -0.10 -13.78 -10.78
CA ILE A 14 -0.01 -12.39 -11.22
C ILE A 14 0.25 -12.37 -12.72
N GLN A 15 -0.59 -11.62 -13.46
CA GLN A 15 -0.48 -11.53 -14.90
C GLN A 15 0.33 -10.30 -15.33
N ASN A 16 1.23 -10.52 -16.28
CA ASN A 16 1.94 -9.42 -16.95
C ASN A 16 1.16 -9.05 -18.19
N ILE A 17 0.71 -7.80 -18.25
CA ILE A 17 -0.02 -7.29 -19.42
C ILE A 17 0.90 -6.27 -20.09
N PRO A 18 1.43 -6.58 -21.28
CA PRO A 18 2.31 -5.64 -21.98
C PRO A 18 1.50 -4.50 -22.58
N ASP A 19 2.14 -3.35 -22.68
CA ASP A 19 1.61 -2.16 -23.34
C ASP A 19 0.24 -1.71 -22.77
N PHE A 20 0.13 -1.69 -21.44
CA PHE A 20 -1.08 -1.24 -20.78
C PHE A 20 -0.71 -0.30 -19.61
N PRO A 21 -1.42 0.83 -19.43
CA PRO A 21 -2.51 1.34 -20.27
C PRO A 21 -2.02 1.95 -21.58
N ILE A 22 -0.72 2.10 -21.76
CA ILE A 22 -0.11 2.64 -22.97
C ILE A 22 1.10 1.79 -23.38
N GLU A 23 1.51 1.95 -24.65
CA GLU A 23 2.69 1.27 -25.18
C GLU A 23 3.93 1.51 -24.31
N GLY A 24 4.71 0.47 -24.09
CA GLY A 24 5.94 0.51 -23.31
C GLY A 24 5.78 0.25 -21.83
N ILE A 25 4.56 0.21 -21.32
CA ILE A 25 4.31 -0.05 -19.89
C ILE A 25 3.91 -1.50 -19.69
N GLN A 26 4.62 -2.18 -18.77
CA GLN A 26 4.29 -3.53 -18.34
C GLN A 26 3.39 -3.41 -17.11
N PHE A 27 2.14 -3.82 -17.25
CA PHE A 27 1.17 -3.78 -16.17
C PHE A 27 1.13 -5.11 -15.42
N LYS A 28 1.20 -5.05 -14.10
CA LYS A 28 1.07 -6.23 -13.23
C LYS A 28 -0.36 -6.31 -12.73
N ASP A 29 -1.12 -7.29 -13.21
CA ASP A 29 -2.49 -7.49 -12.75
C ASP A 29 -2.51 -8.46 -11.58
N ILE A 30 -2.85 -7.96 -10.41
CA ILE A 30 -2.94 -8.75 -9.18
C ILE A 30 -4.34 -9.31 -8.94
N THR A 31 -5.34 -8.90 -9.73
CA THR A 31 -6.73 -9.29 -9.49
C THR A 31 -6.98 -10.80 -9.52
N PRO A 32 -6.23 -11.61 -10.29
CA PRO A 32 -6.41 -13.07 -10.23
C PRO A 32 -6.15 -13.67 -8.85
N ILE A 33 -5.35 -13.01 -8.00
CA ILE A 33 -5.10 -13.47 -6.62
C ILE A 33 -6.42 -13.57 -5.86
N PHE A 34 -7.33 -12.61 -6.09
CA PHE A 34 -8.60 -12.53 -5.35
C PHE A 34 -9.64 -13.56 -5.80
N LEU A 35 -9.34 -14.29 -6.86
CA LEU A 35 -10.17 -15.42 -7.32
C LEU A 35 -9.84 -16.71 -6.57
N ASN A 36 -8.77 -16.72 -5.80
CA ASN A 36 -8.30 -17.89 -5.06
C ASN A 36 -8.22 -17.57 -3.58
N PRO A 37 -9.28 -17.91 -2.79
CA PRO A 37 -9.31 -17.59 -1.36
C PRO A 37 -8.13 -18.13 -0.55
N LYS A 38 -7.69 -19.34 -0.84
CA LYS A 38 -6.55 -19.93 -0.13
C LYS A 38 -5.27 -19.13 -0.39
N LEU A 39 -5.08 -18.67 -1.61
CA LEU A 39 -3.90 -17.89 -1.97
C LEU A 39 -3.90 -16.52 -1.27
N TYR A 40 -5.00 -15.76 -1.34
CA TYR A 40 -4.98 -14.46 -0.68
C TYR A 40 -4.94 -14.55 0.84
N GLU A 41 -5.50 -15.62 1.41
CA GLU A 41 -5.39 -15.88 2.84
C GLU A 41 -3.93 -16.09 3.26
N ASP A 42 -3.19 -16.89 2.48
CA ASP A 42 -1.77 -17.12 2.71
C ASP A 42 -0.93 -15.84 2.52
N VAL A 43 -1.29 -15.00 1.55
CA VAL A 43 -0.64 -13.70 1.34
C VAL A 43 -0.85 -12.80 2.55
N ILE A 44 -2.08 -12.72 3.06
CA ILE A 44 -2.39 -11.90 4.24
C ILE A 44 -1.58 -12.38 5.44
N ALA A 45 -1.53 -13.67 5.67
CA ALA A 45 -0.77 -14.25 6.78
C ALA A 45 0.70 -13.88 6.70
N ASP A 46 1.28 -13.92 5.51
CA ASP A 46 2.67 -13.52 5.29
C ASP A 46 2.89 -12.04 5.53
N LEU A 47 2.00 -11.19 4.98
CA LEU A 47 2.12 -9.73 5.08
C LEU A 47 2.04 -9.23 6.53
N VAL A 48 1.32 -9.92 7.41
CA VAL A 48 1.17 -9.50 8.82
C VAL A 48 2.22 -10.09 9.75
N GLU A 49 3.00 -11.04 9.30
CA GLU A 49 3.93 -11.81 10.15
C GLU A 49 4.86 -10.93 10.98
N PHE A 50 5.45 -9.90 10.36
CA PHE A 50 6.41 -9.03 11.02
C PHE A 50 5.78 -7.81 11.71
N SER A 51 4.47 -7.67 11.62
CA SER A 51 3.79 -6.45 12.08
C SER A 51 3.01 -6.63 13.38
N ARG A 52 2.78 -7.86 13.80
CA ARG A 52 1.97 -8.12 15.01
C ARG A 52 2.60 -7.49 16.24
N GLY A 53 1.82 -6.64 16.93
CA GLY A 53 2.25 -5.93 18.13
C GLY A 53 3.25 -4.80 17.87
N LYS A 54 3.54 -4.48 16.61
CA LYS A 54 4.57 -3.49 16.24
C LYS A 54 4.01 -2.26 15.55
N VAL A 55 2.74 -2.27 15.18
CA VAL A 55 2.09 -1.13 14.51
C VAL A 55 0.77 -0.81 15.17
N ASP A 56 0.40 0.47 15.14
CA ASP A 56 -0.84 0.97 15.74
C ASP A 56 -1.89 1.32 14.69
N VAL A 57 -1.47 1.55 13.46
CA VAL A 57 -2.33 1.99 12.36
C VAL A 57 -1.77 1.48 11.04
N VAL A 58 -2.65 1.09 10.13
CA VAL A 58 -2.29 0.78 8.74
C VAL A 58 -2.84 1.87 7.84
N CYS A 59 -2.00 2.41 6.95
CA CYS A 59 -2.41 3.32 5.89
C CYS A 59 -2.29 2.60 4.55
N GLY A 60 -3.32 2.70 3.73
CA GLY A 60 -3.32 2.13 2.39
C GLY A 60 -3.36 3.22 1.32
N ILE A 61 -2.57 3.03 0.26
CA ILE A 61 -2.49 3.99 -0.85
C ILE A 61 -3.47 3.62 -1.96
N GLU A 62 -4.28 4.58 -2.39
CA GLU A 62 -5.27 4.41 -3.46
C GLU A 62 -4.62 3.91 -4.75
N SER A 63 -5.21 2.95 -5.42
CA SER A 63 -6.42 2.25 -5.02
C SER A 63 -6.14 0.79 -4.65
N ARG A 64 -5.19 0.15 -5.32
CA ARG A 64 -4.89 -1.27 -5.09
C ARG A 64 -4.28 -1.54 -3.73
N GLY A 65 -3.65 -0.54 -3.10
CA GLY A 65 -3.15 -0.63 -1.74
C GLY A 65 -4.24 -0.82 -0.70
N TYR A 66 -5.50 -0.54 -1.03
CA TYR A 66 -6.61 -0.75 -0.12
C TYR A 66 -6.97 -2.22 0.04
N LEU A 67 -6.78 -3.01 -1.01
CA LEU A 67 -7.25 -4.40 -1.03
C LEU A 67 -6.58 -5.26 0.06
N PHE A 68 -5.27 -5.36 0.06
CA PHE A 68 -4.57 -6.02 1.15
C PHE A 68 -4.40 -5.11 2.36
N GLY A 69 -4.41 -3.79 2.18
CA GLY A 69 -4.29 -2.85 3.29
C GLY A 69 -5.36 -3.04 4.34
N ILE A 70 -6.62 -3.08 3.93
CA ILE A 70 -7.72 -3.33 4.88
C ILE A 70 -7.61 -4.73 5.50
N ALA A 71 -7.21 -5.72 4.72
CA ALA A 71 -7.06 -7.08 5.22
C ALA A 71 -5.95 -7.16 6.29
N ILE A 72 -4.85 -6.46 6.08
CA ILE A 72 -3.76 -6.37 7.06
C ILE A 72 -4.28 -5.73 8.35
N ALA A 73 -5.00 -4.61 8.24
CA ALA A 73 -5.54 -3.92 9.41
C ALA A 73 -6.49 -4.80 10.21
N VAL A 74 -7.38 -5.53 9.52
CA VAL A 74 -8.30 -6.47 10.17
C VAL A 74 -7.53 -7.57 10.91
N ALA A 75 -6.53 -8.14 10.26
CA ALA A 75 -5.72 -9.22 10.85
C ALA A 75 -4.92 -8.74 12.07
N LEU A 76 -4.46 -7.49 12.06
CA LEU A 76 -3.72 -6.89 13.17
C LEU A 76 -4.63 -6.26 14.22
N GLU A 77 -5.92 -6.15 13.95
CA GLU A 77 -6.90 -5.50 14.83
C GLU A 77 -6.54 -4.04 15.13
N VAL A 78 -6.16 -3.30 14.09
CA VAL A 78 -5.79 -1.88 14.18
C VAL A 78 -6.60 -1.05 13.17
N PRO A 79 -6.68 0.28 13.39
CA PRO A 79 -7.35 1.17 12.44
C PRO A 79 -6.72 1.16 11.05
N PHE A 80 -7.55 1.44 10.05
CA PHE A 80 -7.11 1.61 8.66
C PHE A 80 -7.44 3.02 8.19
N ILE A 81 -6.47 3.69 7.60
CA ILE A 81 -6.61 5.07 7.12
C ILE A 81 -6.28 5.13 5.63
N LEU A 82 -7.10 5.87 4.89
CA LEU A 82 -6.94 6.03 3.45
C LEU A 82 -5.96 7.14 3.12
N ILE A 83 -5.05 6.86 2.20
CA ILE A 83 -4.26 7.88 1.51
C ILE A 83 -4.80 7.91 0.08
N ARG A 84 -5.31 9.06 -0.38
CA ARG A 84 -6.03 9.16 -1.63
C ARG A 84 -5.41 10.17 -2.58
N LYS A 85 -5.74 10.05 -3.84
CA LYS A 85 -5.38 11.04 -4.86
C LYS A 85 -6.13 12.34 -4.60
N LYS A 86 -5.53 13.45 -5.02
CA LYS A 86 -6.07 14.80 -4.86
C LYS A 86 -7.56 14.89 -5.23
N GLY A 87 -8.31 15.59 -4.38
CA GLY A 87 -9.71 15.91 -4.65
C GLY A 87 -10.71 14.89 -4.22
N LYS A 88 -10.28 13.81 -3.55
CA LYS A 88 -11.18 12.71 -3.17
C LYS A 88 -11.50 12.64 -1.69
N LEU A 89 -10.84 13.45 -0.86
CA LEU A 89 -11.09 13.47 0.57
C LEU A 89 -11.84 14.72 0.99
N PRO A 90 -12.79 14.59 1.94
CA PRO A 90 -13.40 15.77 2.54
C PRO A 90 -12.40 16.44 3.49
N PRO A 91 -12.52 17.78 3.70
CA PRO A 91 -11.66 18.46 4.66
C PRO A 91 -12.00 18.02 6.10
N PRO A 92 -11.06 18.15 7.07
CA PRO A 92 -9.72 18.64 6.88
C PRO A 92 -8.74 17.57 6.35
N PHE A 93 -7.83 17.98 5.50
CA PHE A 93 -6.78 17.09 4.97
C PHE A 93 -5.49 17.86 4.74
N ILE A 94 -4.37 17.15 4.60
CA ILE A 94 -3.10 17.68 4.14
C ILE A 94 -2.69 16.97 2.87
N SER A 95 -1.83 17.62 2.09
CA SER A 95 -1.42 17.12 0.78
C SER A 95 0.09 17.04 0.68
N GLU A 96 0.55 16.17 -0.22
CA GLU A 96 1.96 16.07 -0.58
C GLU A 96 2.06 15.81 -2.08
N LYS A 97 2.90 16.60 -2.76
CA LYS A 97 3.19 16.43 -4.18
C LYS A 97 4.41 15.55 -4.36
N TYR A 98 4.45 14.82 -5.45
CA TYR A 98 5.62 14.04 -5.84
C TYR A 98 5.75 13.99 -7.35
N ASP A 99 6.98 13.79 -7.82
CA ASP A 99 7.26 13.76 -9.25
C ASP A 99 6.99 12.40 -9.84
N LEU A 100 6.40 12.41 -11.03
CA LEU A 100 6.26 11.25 -11.89
C LEU A 100 7.33 11.33 -12.97
N GLU A 101 7.48 10.28 -13.76
CA GLU A 101 8.35 10.32 -14.95
C GLU A 101 7.92 11.47 -15.86
N TYR A 102 6.61 11.67 -16.01
CA TYR A 102 6.03 12.76 -16.78
C TYR A 102 5.03 13.52 -15.91
N GLY A 103 5.44 14.67 -15.40
CA GLY A 103 4.60 15.53 -14.60
C GLY A 103 4.68 15.27 -13.11
N THR A 104 3.66 15.70 -12.38
CA THR A 104 3.57 15.56 -10.92
C THR A 104 2.23 14.93 -10.54
N ALA A 105 2.19 14.35 -9.35
CA ALA A 105 0.97 13.87 -8.73
C ALA A 105 0.87 14.40 -7.32
N GLU A 106 -0.32 14.32 -6.73
CA GLU A 106 -0.57 14.79 -5.38
C GLU A 106 -1.46 13.80 -4.65
N ILE A 107 -1.09 13.47 -3.42
CA ILE A 107 -1.89 12.61 -2.55
C ILE A 107 -2.27 13.36 -1.30
N GLU A 108 -3.36 12.91 -0.68
CA GLU A 108 -3.96 13.57 0.47
C GLU A 108 -4.27 12.57 1.58
N MET A 109 -4.26 13.07 2.82
CA MET A 109 -4.58 12.29 4.00
C MET A 109 -5.37 13.20 4.96
N ARG A 110 -6.44 12.66 5.57
CA ARG A 110 -7.20 13.44 6.55
C ARG A 110 -6.39 13.67 7.81
N THR A 111 -6.58 14.82 8.44
CA THR A 111 -5.76 15.24 9.59
C THR A 111 -6.35 14.87 10.94
N ASN A 112 -7.55 14.30 10.97
CA ASN A 112 -8.27 14.01 12.23
C ASN A 112 -8.37 12.52 12.54
N GLN A 113 -7.57 11.69 11.88
CA GLN A 113 -7.67 10.23 12.01
C GLN A 113 -6.42 9.58 12.60
N ILE A 114 -5.27 10.24 12.53
CA ILE A 114 -4.03 9.71 13.06
C ILE A 114 -3.62 10.50 14.29
N GLN A 115 -3.00 9.82 15.27
CA GLN A 115 -2.56 10.44 16.51
C GLN A 115 -1.04 10.57 16.55
N PRO A 116 -0.50 11.59 17.24
CA PRO A 116 0.95 11.71 17.43
C PRO A 116 1.54 10.45 18.04
N ASN A 117 2.75 10.12 17.61
CA ASN A 117 3.54 8.98 18.09
C ASN A 117 2.99 7.59 17.75
N GLN A 118 1.89 7.48 17.02
CA GLN A 118 1.44 6.18 16.54
C GLN A 118 2.47 5.58 15.58
N ARG A 119 2.63 4.27 15.66
CA ARG A 119 3.50 3.51 14.76
C ARG A 119 2.67 3.10 13.56
N VAL A 120 3.07 3.54 12.39
CA VAL A 120 2.27 3.40 11.15
C VAL A 120 2.94 2.44 10.18
N LEU A 121 2.15 1.51 9.66
CA LEU A 121 2.49 0.69 8.50
C LEU A 121 1.84 1.33 7.28
N ILE A 122 2.64 1.60 6.25
CA ILE A 122 2.12 2.05 4.95
C ILE A 122 2.16 0.87 3.98
N HIS A 123 1.01 0.58 3.38
CA HIS A 123 0.90 -0.51 2.40
C HIS A 123 0.49 0.00 1.02
N ASP A 124 1.19 -0.49 0.01
CA ASP A 124 0.78 -0.39 -1.39
C ASP A 124 1.05 -1.75 -2.05
N ASP A 125 0.42 -2.00 -3.18
CA ASP A 125 0.61 -3.27 -3.87
C ASP A 125 1.96 -3.33 -4.61
N LEU A 126 2.44 -2.20 -5.11
CA LEU A 126 3.61 -2.13 -5.98
C LEU A 126 4.59 -1.07 -5.51
N LEU A 127 5.84 -1.47 -5.31
CA LEU A 127 6.95 -0.55 -5.13
C LEU A 127 7.69 -0.40 -6.47
N ALA A 128 7.53 0.74 -7.11
CA ALA A 128 8.25 1.08 -8.35
C ALA A 128 9.42 2.03 -8.06
N THR A 129 9.18 3.34 -8.13
CA THR A 129 10.23 4.34 -7.90
C THR A 129 10.33 4.80 -6.45
N GLY A 130 9.29 4.53 -5.66
CA GLY A 130 9.24 4.97 -4.26
C GLY A 130 8.69 6.38 -4.04
N GLY A 131 8.41 7.14 -5.10
CA GLY A 131 7.92 8.52 -4.98
C GLY A 131 6.61 8.64 -4.23
N THR A 132 5.64 7.80 -4.55
CA THR A 132 4.34 7.79 -3.86
C THR A 132 4.50 7.40 -2.39
N THR A 133 5.33 6.41 -2.13
CA THR A 133 5.59 5.92 -0.77
C THR A 133 6.26 6.98 0.08
N GLU A 134 7.23 7.71 -0.49
CA GLU A 134 7.91 8.79 0.20
C GLU A 134 6.93 9.92 0.54
N ALA A 135 6.07 10.30 -0.41
CA ALA A 135 5.04 11.31 -0.18
C ALA A 135 4.06 10.89 0.91
N ALA A 136 3.66 9.62 0.91
CA ALA A 136 2.78 9.06 1.94
C ALA A 136 3.45 9.13 3.33
N ALA A 137 4.73 8.80 3.42
CA ALA A 137 5.48 8.90 4.67
C ALA A 137 5.52 10.34 5.19
N LYS A 138 5.71 11.31 4.30
CA LYS A 138 5.70 12.72 4.68
C LYS A 138 4.35 13.16 5.24
N LEU A 139 3.24 12.68 4.67
CA LEU A 139 1.90 12.98 5.19
C LEU A 139 1.72 12.46 6.61
N VAL A 140 2.17 11.25 6.88
CA VAL A 140 2.11 10.65 8.22
C VAL A 140 2.97 11.42 9.21
N GLU A 141 4.21 11.70 8.84
CA GLU A 141 5.18 12.38 9.72
C GLU A 141 4.78 13.81 10.05
N LYS A 142 4.16 14.53 9.11
CA LYS A 142 3.64 15.89 9.36
C LYS A 142 2.57 15.92 10.45
N GLN A 143 1.93 14.80 10.73
CA GLN A 143 0.92 14.70 11.78
C GLN A 143 1.49 14.20 13.11
N GLY A 144 2.82 14.06 13.20
CA GLY A 144 3.50 13.65 14.42
C GLY A 144 3.58 12.16 14.65
N ALA A 145 3.06 11.35 13.75
CA ALA A 145 3.17 9.88 13.82
C ALA A 145 4.49 9.42 13.20
N LYS A 146 4.81 8.15 13.38
CA LYS A 146 6.07 7.57 12.90
C LYS A 146 5.77 6.45 11.91
N VAL A 147 6.39 6.50 10.74
CA VAL A 147 6.34 5.38 9.80
C VAL A 147 7.38 4.37 10.23
N THR A 148 6.93 3.23 10.75
CA THR A 148 7.83 2.20 11.26
C THR A 148 8.00 1.03 10.29
N GLN A 149 7.04 0.86 9.38
CA GLN A 149 7.08 -0.23 8.39
C GLN A 149 6.47 0.20 7.07
N PHE A 150 7.00 -0.38 5.99
CA PHE A 150 6.40 -0.34 4.67
C PHE A 150 6.12 -1.77 4.22
N SER A 151 5.00 -1.97 3.55
CA SER A 151 4.60 -3.28 3.05
C SER A 151 4.21 -3.19 1.58
N PHE A 152 4.73 -4.09 0.78
CA PHE A 152 4.43 -4.17 -0.65
C PHE A 152 4.20 -5.63 -1.05
N LEU A 153 3.30 -5.84 -1.99
CA LEU A 153 3.10 -7.16 -2.59
C LEU A 153 4.16 -7.44 -3.65
N ILE A 154 4.48 -6.43 -4.46
CA ILE A 154 5.42 -6.53 -5.57
C ILE A 154 6.46 -5.42 -5.47
N GLY A 155 7.75 -5.79 -5.64
CA GLY A 155 8.82 -4.82 -5.81
C GLY A 155 9.35 -4.87 -7.24
N LEU A 156 9.50 -3.72 -7.89
CA LEU A 156 10.16 -3.60 -9.19
C LEU A 156 11.58 -3.12 -8.98
N LYS A 157 12.52 -3.80 -9.63
CA LYS A 157 13.93 -3.42 -9.61
C LYS A 157 14.30 -2.65 -10.87
#